data_40b7194bc615b0240c5c259d8ed83f07
#
_entry.id   40b7194bc615b0240c5c259d8ed83f07
#
_cell.length_a   1.000
_cell.length_b   1.000
_cell.length_c   1.000
_cell.angle_alpha   90.00
_cell.angle_beta   90.00
_cell.angle_gamma   90.00
#
_symmetry.space_group_name_H-M   'P 1'
#
loop_
_entity.id
_entity.type
_entity.pdbx_description
1 polymer ?
#
loop_
_entity_poly.entity_id
_entity_poly.type
_entity_poly.pdbx_seq_one_letter_code
_entity_poly.pdbx_strand_id
1 'polypeptide(L)'
;MTPEQAREKIIFAMDVKRLEEISRYAGILSGKVGMFKIGKELFTSCGPEAVKLVQNQGGSVFLDLKYHDIPNTVAQAMVAASRMGVQLVNLHALGGFEMMKNAADEVRREMGEQRPKLLAVTILTSSTADTLQQVGIDHSVENMVVRLARLAQDAGMDGVVASPLEIELIRQACGPEFLIVTPGVRPSFAAADDQKRIMTPAEAVRAGADYLVIGRPIAKAPDPVRAAEMIVEEIMAGCP
;
A
#
# COMPACT_ATOMS: atom_id res chain seq x y z
N MET A 1 -3.78 -17.73 -12.94
CA MET A 1 -2.70 -16.77 -12.50
C MET A 1 -1.37 -17.50 -12.43
N THR A 2 -0.25 -16.91 -12.94
CA THR A 2 1.08 -17.52 -12.86
C THR A 2 1.72 -17.22 -11.48
N PRO A 3 2.74 -18.01 -11.05
CA PRO A 3 3.50 -17.73 -9.82
C PRO A 3 4.12 -16.33 -9.79
N GLU A 4 4.55 -15.85 -10.94
CA GLU A 4 5.12 -14.51 -11.09
C GLU A 4 4.08 -13.41 -10.86
N GLN A 5 2.90 -13.54 -11.47
CA GLN A 5 1.80 -12.62 -11.25
C GLN A 5 1.32 -12.61 -9.79
N ALA A 6 1.30 -13.77 -9.12
CA ALA A 6 0.94 -13.86 -7.71
C ALA A 6 2.00 -13.18 -6.81
N ARG A 7 3.29 -13.39 -7.11
CA ARG A 7 4.41 -12.76 -6.41
C ARG A 7 4.37 -11.22 -6.54
N GLU A 8 4.10 -10.71 -7.73
CA GLU A 8 4.02 -9.26 -7.98
C GLU A 8 2.94 -8.56 -7.16
N LYS A 9 1.91 -9.28 -6.72
CA LYS A 9 0.87 -8.75 -5.85
C LYS A 9 1.33 -8.56 -4.40
N ILE A 10 2.45 -9.14 -3.98
CA ILE A 10 2.92 -9.10 -2.59
C ILE A 10 3.80 -7.88 -2.38
N ILE A 11 3.42 -7.01 -1.45
CA ILE A 11 4.24 -5.91 -0.94
C ILE A 11 4.68 -6.27 0.47
N PHE A 12 5.98 -6.52 0.65
CA PHE A 12 6.53 -6.79 1.99
C PHE A 12 6.63 -5.50 2.80
N ALA A 13 5.91 -5.42 3.92
CA ALA A 13 6.01 -4.30 4.84
C ALA A 13 7.31 -4.43 5.67
N MET A 14 8.29 -3.59 5.35
CA MET A 14 9.60 -3.57 6.01
C MET A 14 9.52 -2.67 7.25
N ASP A 15 8.96 -3.22 8.34
CA ASP A 15 8.81 -2.53 9.62
C ASP A 15 10.06 -2.79 10.49
N VAL A 16 11.21 -2.25 10.06
CA VAL A 16 12.53 -2.34 10.71
C VAL A 16 13.06 -0.93 11.00
N LYS A 17 14.15 -0.84 11.79
CA LYS A 17 14.67 0.45 12.29
C LYS A 17 16.08 0.81 11.82
N ARG A 18 16.79 -0.15 11.23
CA ARG A 18 18.23 -0.01 10.91
C ARG A 18 18.53 -0.41 9.46
N LEU A 19 19.53 0.22 8.88
CA LEU A 19 19.96 -0.02 7.49
C LEU A 19 20.42 -1.47 7.25
N GLU A 20 21.05 -2.10 8.23
CA GLU A 20 21.50 -3.49 8.13
C GLU A 20 20.34 -4.46 7.98
N GLU A 21 19.22 -4.18 8.65
CA GLU A 21 18.00 -4.99 8.54
C GLU A 21 17.36 -4.82 7.15
N ILE A 22 17.41 -3.62 6.57
CA ILE A 22 16.97 -3.37 5.19
C ILE A 22 17.78 -4.22 4.23
N SER A 23 19.11 -4.13 4.29
CA SER A 23 20.01 -4.88 3.42
C SER A 23 19.78 -6.39 3.52
N ARG A 24 19.54 -6.89 4.73
CA ARG A 24 19.24 -8.31 4.96
C ARG A 24 17.93 -8.72 4.27
N TYR A 25 16.81 -8.01 4.56
CA TYR A 25 15.51 -8.40 3.99
C TYR A 25 15.45 -8.17 2.48
N ALA A 26 15.98 -7.05 1.98
CA ALA A 26 16.04 -6.81 0.56
C ALA A 26 16.88 -7.88 -0.16
N GLY A 27 18.02 -8.28 0.40
CA GLY A 27 18.88 -9.31 -0.17
C GLY A 27 18.22 -10.69 -0.30
N ILE A 28 17.43 -11.13 0.71
CA ILE A 28 16.81 -12.46 0.70
C ILE A 28 15.43 -12.49 0.03
N LEU A 29 14.70 -11.37 0.01
CA LEU A 29 13.33 -11.30 -0.51
C LEU A 29 13.24 -10.64 -1.90
N SER A 30 14.31 -10.06 -2.43
CA SER A 30 14.34 -9.57 -3.81
C SER A 30 14.04 -10.70 -4.78
N GLY A 31 13.07 -10.48 -5.70
CA GLY A 31 12.58 -11.55 -6.59
C GLY A 31 11.69 -12.59 -5.93
N LYS A 32 11.38 -12.47 -4.63
CA LYS A 32 10.42 -13.32 -3.88
C LYS A 32 9.13 -12.61 -3.54
N VAL A 33 9.16 -11.28 -3.53
CA VAL A 33 8.01 -10.38 -3.39
C VAL A 33 8.00 -9.36 -4.53
N GLY A 34 6.87 -8.75 -4.83
CA GLY A 34 6.75 -7.74 -5.88
C GLY A 34 7.39 -6.41 -5.50
N MET A 35 7.18 -5.97 -4.26
CA MET A 35 7.70 -4.68 -3.76
C MET A 35 8.01 -4.73 -2.26
N PHE A 36 8.79 -3.73 -1.82
CA PHE A 36 9.08 -3.45 -0.42
C PHE A 36 8.41 -2.14 0.00
N LYS A 37 7.61 -2.17 1.06
CA LYS A 37 7.02 -0.95 1.63
C LYS A 37 7.97 -0.35 2.67
N ILE A 38 8.38 0.89 2.42
CA ILE A 38 9.11 1.73 3.38
C ILE A 38 8.09 2.67 4.03
N GLY A 39 7.80 2.44 5.31
CA GLY A 39 6.85 3.23 6.09
C GLY A 39 7.49 4.40 6.83
N LYS A 40 6.65 5.17 7.55
CA LYS A 40 7.05 6.38 8.29
C LYS A 40 8.20 6.14 9.26
N GLU A 41 8.15 5.08 10.08
CA GLU A 41 9.17 4.78 11.08
C GLU A 41 10.54 4.61 10.43
N LEU A 42 10.62 3.73 9.44
CA LEU A 42 11.86 3.42 8.75
C LEU A 42 12.41 4.63 7.98
N PHE A 43 11.55 5.36 7.26
CA PHE A 43 11.97 6.55 6.53
C PHE A 43 12.39 7.69 7.45
N THR A 44 11.73 7.88 8.59
CA THR A 44 12.12 8.89 9.58
C THR A 44 13.48 8.55 10.21
N SER A 45 13.77 7.26 10.41
CA SER A 45 15.04 6.82 11.02
C SER A 45 16.22 6.84 10.04
N CYS A 46 15.99 6.47 8.77
CA CYS A 46 17.05 6.20 7.79
C CYS A 46 17.04 7.14 6.58
N GLY A 47 15.98 7.91 6.39
CA GLY A 47 15.84 8.83 5.26
C GLY A 47 15.81 8.14 3.89
N PRO A 48 16.16 8.87 2.81
CA PRO A 48 16.18 8.35 1.44
C PRO A 48 17.14 7.17 1.22
N GLU A 49 18.11 6.97 2.11
CA GLU A 49 19.06 5.86 2.04
C GLU A 49 18.34 4.50 2.13
N ALA A 50 17.23 4.44 2.89
CA ALA A 50 16.39 3.24 2.96
C ALA A 50 15.86 2.83 1.57
N VAL A 51 15.45 3.79 0.75
CA VAL A 51 14.97 3.55 -0.62
C VAL A 51 16.11 3.02 -1.51
N LYS A 52 17.25 3.69 -1.48
CA LYS A 52 18.44 3.30 -2.27
C LYS A 52 18.93 1.90 -1.96
N LEU A 53 18.96 1.51 -0.68
CA LEU A 53 19.39 0.18 -0.28
C LEU A 53 18.51 -0.93 -0.85
N VAL A 54 17.18 -0.73 -0.85
CA VAL A 54 16.25 -1.68 -1.49
C VAL A 54 16.48 -1.75 -2.99
N GLN A 55 16.59 -0.60 -3.66
CA GLN A 55 16.81 -0.52 -5.11
C GLN A 55 18.16 -1.13 -5.53
N ASN A 56 19.22 -0.92 -4.78
CA ASN A 56 20.54 -1.52 -5.03
C ASN A 56 20.54 -3.04 -4.94
N GLN A 57 19.58 -3.63 -4.25
CA GLN A 57 19.33 -5.09 -4.19
C GLN A 57 18.33 -5.56 -5.25
N GLY A 58 17.95 -4.69 -6.21
CA GLY A 58 16.99 -5.01 -7.27
C GLY A 58 15.51 -4.99 -6.84
N GLY A 59 15.22 -4.46 -5.65
CA GLY A 59 13.84 -4.36 -5.14
C GLY A 59 13.12 -3.11 -5.62
N SER A 60 11.81 -3.24 -5.88
CA SER A 60 10.88 -2.14 -6.12
C SER A 60 10.34 -1.58 -4.80
N VAL A 61 10.01 -0.28 -4.75
CA VAL A 61 9.63 0.39 -3.50
C VAL A 61 8.23 1.01 -3.57
N PHE A 62 7.43 0.72 -2.54
CA PHE A 62 6.28 1.51 -2.15
C PHE A 62 6.65 2.42 -0.98
N LEU A 63 6.71 3.73 -1.21
CA LEU A 63 6.99 4.74 -0.18
C LEU A 63 5.69 5.15 0.50
N ASP A 64 5.45 4.61 1.72
CA ASP A 64 4.19 4.71 2.47
C ASP A 64 4.27 5.77 3.57
N LEU A 65 4.36 7.06 3.18
CA LEU A 65 4.49 8.18 4.12
C LEU A 65 3.17 8.87 4.45
N LYS A 66 2.11 8.62 3.66
CA LYS A 66 0.75 9.14 3.90
C LYS A 66 0.75 10.65 4.08
N TYR A 67 1.24 11.37 3.06
CA TYR A 67 1.32 12.83 3.09
C TYR A 67 -0.05 13.47 3.32
N HIS A 68 -0.10 14.48 4.19
CA HIS A 68 -1.31 15.23 4.49
C HIS A 68 -0.93 16.62 5.01
N ASP A 69 -1.14 17.62 4.20
CA ASP A 69 -0.82 19.02 4.46
C ASP A 69 -1.59 19.91 3.47
N ILE A 70 -1.32 21.20 3.42
CA ILE A 70 -1.88 22.08 2.39
C ILE A 70 -1.47 21.64 0.98
N PRO A 71 -2.29 21.90 -0.06
CA PRO A 71 -2.12 21.31 -1.39
C PRO A 71 -0.71 21.44 -1.97
N ASN A 72 -0.13 22.64 -1.92
CA ASN A 72 1.22 22.87 -2.48
C ASN A 72 2.30 22.06 -1.76
N THR A 73 2.26 21.98 -0.43
CA THR A 73 3.24 21.23 0.37
C THR A 73 3.20 19.74 0.02
N VAL A 74 1.99 19.16 -0.09
CA VAL A 74 1.83 17.75 -0.47
C VAL A 74 2.30 17.52 -1.90
N ALA A 75 1.96 18.40 -2.84
CA ALA A 75 2.38 18.25 -4.23
C ALA A 75 3.92 18.23 -4.36
N GLN A 76 4.64 19.15 -3.71
CA GLN A 76 6.10 19.19 -3.75
C GLN A 76 6.72 17.97 -3.03
N ALA A 77 6.13 17.51 -1.92
CA ALA A 77 6.58 16.30 -1.23
C ALA A 77 6.40 15.04 -2.10
N MET A 78 5.26 14.92 -2.81
CA MET A 78 4.99 13.83 -3.74
C MET A 78 5.95 13.84 -4.94
N VAL A 79 6.29 15.01 -5.48
CA VAL A 79 7.31 15.16 -6.52
C VAL A 79 8.69 14.73 -6.01
N ALA A 80 9.09 15.19 -4.83
CA ALA A 80 10.37 14.79 -4.22
C ALA A 80 10.45 13.27 -3.98
N ALA A 81 9.37 12.66 -3.51
CA ALA A 81 9.24 11.22 -3.35
C ALA A 81 9.36 10.48 -4.70
N SER A 82 8.69 10.98 -5.73
CA SER A 82 8.71 10.41 -7.08
C SER A 82 10.12 10.40 -7.69
N ARG A 83 10.89 11.46 -7.45
CA ARG A 83 12.30 11.57 -7.91
C ARG A 83 13.25 10.55 -7.28
N MET A 84 12.82 9.86 -6.19
CA MET A 84 13.57 8.73 -5.64
C MET A 84 13.42 7.44 -6.46
N GLY A 85 12.62 7.44 -7.54
CA GLY A 85 12.42 6.26 -8.40
C GLY A 85 11.55 5.16 -7.76
N VAL A 86 10.66 5.52 -6.85
CA VAL A 86 9.71 4.59 -6.24
C VAL A 86 8.57 4.22 -7.20
N GLN A 87 7.98 3.04 -7.04
CA GLN A 87 6.88 2.56 -7.89
C GLN A 87 5.52 2.99 -7.40
N LEU A 88 5.35 3.08 -6.06
CA LEU A 88 4.13 3.56 -5.43
C LEU A 88 4.45 4.63 -4.38
N VAL A 89 3.60 5.64 -4.28
CA VAL A 89 3.65 6.66 -3.22
C VAL A 89 2.23 7.06 -2.82
N ASN A 90 2.02 7.47 -1.58
CA ASN A 90 0.67 7.77 -1.10
C ASN A 90 0.54 9.08 -0.31
N LEU A 91 -0.70 9.55 -0.29
CA LEU A 91 -1.19 10.65 0.53
C LEU A 91 -2.53 10.26 1.18
N HIS A 92 -3.09 11.09 2.06
CA HIS A 92 -4.41 10.86 2.64
C HIS A 92 -5.54 11.48 1.79
N ALA A 93 -6.58 10.71 1.47
CA ALA A 93 -7.76 11.21 0.76
C ALA A 93 -8.56 12.26 1.57
N LEU A 94 -8.46 12.22 2.90
CA LEU A 94 -9.09 13.22 3.80
C LEU A 94 -8.55 14.64 3.61
N GLY A 95 -7.44 14.83 2.93
CA GLY A 95 -6.96 16.17 2.52
C GLY A 95 -7.83 16.85 1.47
N GLY A 96 -8.78 16.11 0.87
CA GLY A 96 -9.77 16.64 -0.07
C GLY A 96 -9.30 16.68 -1.52
N PHE A 97 -10.22 17.05 -2.40
CA PHE A 97 -10.03 17.02 -3.86
C PHE A 97 -8.83 17.87 -4.30
N GLU A 98 -8.76 19.12 -3.87
CA GLU A 98 -7.72 20.07 -4.29
C GLU A 98 -6.30 19.59 -3.93
N MET A 99 -6.13 19.00 -2.75
CA MET A 99 -4.83 18.48 -2.32
C MET A 99 -4.41 17.29 -3.20
N MET A 100 -5.30 16.36 -3.46
CA MET A 100 -5.04 15.19 -4.32
C MET A 100 -4.81 15.59 -5.76
N LYS A 101 -5.66 16.47 -6.31
CA LYS A 101 -5.58 16.97 -7.69
C LYS A 101 -4.27 17.69 -7.96
N ASN A 102 -3.89 18.62 -7.07
CA ASN A 102 -2.64 19.35 -7.20
C ASN A 102 -1.42 18.39 -7.16
N ALA A 103 -1.42 17.44 -6.24
CA ALA A 103 -0.36 16.43 -6.17
C ALA A 103 -0.28 15.58 -7.45
N ALA A 104 -1.43 15.12 -7.96
CA ALA A 104 -1.48 14.31 -9.18
C ALA A 104 -0.99 15.09 -10.42
N ASP A 105 -1.41 16.35 -10.57
CA ASP A 105 -1.02 17.21 -11.70
C ASP A 105 0.47 17.54 -11.65
N GLU A 106 1.00 17.93 -10.46
CA GLU A 106 2.42 18.25 -10.32
C GLU A 106 3.33 17.05 -10.57
N VAL A 107 3.00 15.88 -10.02
CA VAL A 107 3.77 14.65 -10.27
C VAL A 107 3.72 14.29 -11.76
N ARG A 108 2.54 14.39 -12.39
CA ARG A 108 2.40 14.12 -13.83
C ARG A 108 3.22 15.09 -14.67
N ARG A 109 3.22 16.37 -14.33
CA ARG A 109 3.98 17.42 -15.01
C ARG A 109 5.49 17.20 -14.90
N GLU A 110 5.99 16.86 -13.71
CA GLU A 110 7.42 16.76 -13.43
C GLU A 110 8.05 15.42 -13.87
N MET A 111 7.28 14.33 -13.80
CA MET A 111 7.81 12.96 -14.03
C MET A 111 7.36 12.34 -15.35
N GLY A 112 6.32 12.89 -15.99
CA GLY A 112 5.76 12.34 -17.22
C GLY A 112 5.33 10.88 -17.07
N GLU A 113 5.72 10.03 -18.02
CA GLU A 113 5.38 8.60 -18.02
C GLU A 113 6.17 7.77 -16.99
N GLN A 114 7.28 8.28 -16.50
CA GLN A 114 8.12 7.60 -15.49
C GLN A 114 7.63 7.83 -14.05
N ARG A 115 6.45 8.44 -13.89
CA ARG A 115 5.88 8.70 -12.58
C ARG A 115 5.50 7.41 -11.84
N PRO A 116 5.60 7.40 -10.51
CA PRO A 116 5.01 6.33 -9.71
C PRO A 116 3.48 6.32 -9.85
N LYS A 117 2.85 5.21 -9.44
CA LYS A 117 1.41 5.19 -9.19
C LYS A 117 1.12 5.91 -7.88
N LEU A 118 0.12 6.80 -7.92
CA LEU A 118 -0.28 7.66 -6.81
C LEU A 118 -1.48 7.04 -6.10
N LEU A 119 -1.36 6.78 -4.81
CA LEU A 119 -2.41 6.15 -4.01
C LEU A 119 -2.96 7.13 -2.97
N ALA A 120 -4.28 7.11 -2.78
CA ALA A 120 -4.93 7.84 -1.70
C ALA A 120 -5.34 6.88 -0.57
N VAL A 121 -4.89 7.15 0.66
CA VAL A 121 -5.32 6.39 1.84
C VAL A 121 -6.73 6.86 2.21
N THR A 122 -7.70 5.94 2.22
CA THR A 122 -9.10 6.23 2.55
C THR A 122 -9.26 6.40 4.06
N ILE A 123 -9.89 5.42 4.72
CA ILE A 123 -9.99 5.36 6.18
C ILE A 123 -8.98 4.33 6.69
N LEU A 124 -8.24 4.67 7.74
CA LEU A 124 -7.26 3.76 8.33
C LEU A 124 -7.95 2.50 8.86
N THR A 125 -7.34 1.34 8.66
CA THR A 125 -7.89 0.04 9.09
C THR A 125 -8.09 -0.09 10.61
N SER A 126 -7.45 0.76 11.39
CA SER A 126 -7.63 0.88 12.84
C SER A 126 -8.81 1.76 13.25
N SER A 127 -9.37 2.54 12.33
CA SER A 127 -10.49 3.45 12.62
C SER A 127 -11.82 2.70 12.66
N THR A 128 -12.70 3.15 13.55
CA THR A 128 -14.05 2.64 13.76
C THR A 128 -15.06 3.76 13.50
N ALA A 129 -16.37 3.44 13.53
CA ALA A 129 -17.42 4.45 13.50
C ALA A 129 -17.25 5.49 14.61
N ASP A 130 -16.89 5.05 15.83
CA ASP A 130 -16.64 5.96 16.96
C ASP A 130 -15.45 6.91 16.68
N THR A 131 -14.39 6.41 16.01
CA THR A 131 -13.27 7.26 15.62
C THR A 131 -13.71 8.36 14.65
N LEU A 132 -14.59 8.03 13.69
CA LEU A 132 -15.13 9.00 12.75
C LEU A 132 -16.02 10.05 13.45
N GLN A 133 -16.86 9.62 14.38
CA GLN A 133 -17.70 10.52 15.17
C GLN A 133 -16.86 11.48 16.03
N GLN A 134 -15.79 11.00 16.66
CA GLN A 134 -14.88 11.85 17.47
C GLN A 134 -14.26 13.00 16.67
N VAL A 135 -14.10 12.84 15.37
CA VAL A 135 -13.60 13.90 14.47
C VAL A 135 -14.70 14.60 13.68
N GLY A 136 -15.97 14.41 14.07
CA GLY A 136 -17.11 15.10 13.48
C GLY A 136 -17.61 14.54 12.14
N ILE A 137 -17.26 13.30 11.81
CA ILE A 137 -17.73 12.61 10.60
C ILE A 137 -18.91 11.70 10.94
N ASP A 138 -20.12 12.13 10.56
CA ASP A 138 -21.36 11.38 10.79
C ASP A 138 -21.73 10.51 9.57
N HIS A 139 -20.84 9.56 9.27
CA HIS A 139 -21.03 8.57 8.20
C HIS A 139 -20.45 7.23 8.64
N SER A 140 -20.96 6.12 8.09
CA SER A 140 -20.34 4.81 8.28
C SER A 140 -18.96 4.75 7.61
N VAL A 141 -18.09 3.83 8.09
CA VAL A 141 -16.76 3.62 7.51
C VAL A 141 -16.86 3.28 6.02
N GLU A 142 -17.78 2.39 5.65
CA GLU A 142 -18.01 1.92 4.29
C GLU A 142 -18.41 3.08 3.36
N ASN A 143 -19.35 3.92 3.80
CA ASN A 143 -19.80 5.10 3.02
C ASN A 143 -18.65 6.09 2.83
N MET A 144 -17.85 6.33 3.88
CA MET A 144 -16.70 7.22 3.78
C MET A 144 -15.62 6.67 2.87
N VAL A 145 -15.34 5.37 2.92
CA VAL A 145 -14.34 4.73 2.04
C VAL A 145 -14.75 4.87 0.58
N VAL A 146 -15.99 4.54 0.23
CA VAL A 146 -16.49 4.69 -1.16
C VAL A 146 -16.44 6.14 -1.63
N ARG A 147 -16.86 7.08 -0.78
CA ARG A 147 -16.82 8.51 -1.08
C ARG A 147 -15.39 8.99 -1.33
N LEU A 148 -14.44 8.61 -0.48
CA LEU A 148 -13.04 9.00 -0.60
C LEU A 148 -12.36 8.32 -1.81
N ALA A 149 -12.72 7.09 -2.13
CA ALA A 149 -12.21 6.38 -3.30
C ALA A 149 -12.64 7.07 -4.61
N ARG A 150 -13.92 7.43 -4.73
CA ARG A 150 -14.42 8.21 -5.89
C ARG A 150 -13.76 9.58 -5.99
N LEU A 151 -13.65 10.29 -4.85
CA LEU A 151 -12.98 11.58 -4.81
C LEU A 151 -11.52 11.50 -5.26
N ALA A 152 -10.82 10.44 -4.86
CA ALA A 152 -9.44 10.16 -5.29
C ALA A 152 -9.36 9.87 -6.79
N GLN A 153 -10.28 9.07 -7.32
CA GLN A 153 -10.36 8.78 -8.75
C GLN A 153 -10.62 10.06 -9.57
N ASP A 154 -11.57 10.89 -9.16
CA ASP A 154 -11.90 12.17 -9.80
C ASP A 154 -10.72 13.15 -9.75
N ALA A 155 -9.91 13.11 -8.69
CA ALA A 155 -8.70 13.91 -8.54
C ALA A 155 -7.50 13.40 -9.37
N GLY A 156 -7.63 12.26 -10.06
CA GLY A 156 -6.59 11.69 -10.91
C GLY A 156 -5.56 10.82 -10.17
N MET A 157 -5.90 10.32 -8.98
CA MET A 157 -5.11 9.28 -8.32
C MET A 157 -5.23 7.94 -9.07
N ASP A 158 -4.20 7.10 -9.03
CA ASP A 158 -4.22 5.80 -9.72
C ASP A 158 -4.96 4.72 -8.89
N GLY A 159 -5.14 4.94 -7.60
CA GLY A 159 -5.78 3.98 -6.72
C GLY A 159 -5.85 4.42 -5.27
N VAL A 160 -6.23 3.48 -4.42
CA VAL A 160 -6.39 3.72 -2.98
C VAL A 160 -5.68 2.67 -2.12
N VAL A 161 -5.43 3.03 -0.86
CA VAL A 161 -5.12 2.10 0.22
C VAL A 161 -6.38 1.97 1.08
N ALA A 162 -6.91 0.75 1.19
CA ALA A 162 -8.16 0.45 1.91
C ALA A 162 -8.11 -0.92 2.60
N SER A 163 -8.99 -1.14 3.57
CA SER A 163 -9.12 -2.42 4.29
C SER A 163 -9.62 -3.54 3.37
N PRO A 164 -9.30 -4.81 3.69
CA PRO A 164 -9.82 -5.95 2.94
C PRO A 164 -11.35 -5.97 2.81
N LEU A 165 -12.07 -5.49 3.82
CA LEU A 165 -13.53 -5.52 3.86
C LEU A 165 -14.21 -4.54 2.90
N GLU A 166 -13.47 -3.55 2.40
CA GLU A 166 -14.01 -2.53 1.50
C GLU A 166 -13.65 -2.76 0.03
N ILE A 167 -12.88 -3.82 -0.30
CA ILE A 167 -12.40 -4.10 -1.67
C ILE A 167 -13.55 -4.15 -2.68
N GLU A 168 -14.57 -4.97 -2.42
CA GLU A 168 -15.71 -5.15 -3.34
C GLU A 168 -16.49 -3.85 -3.54
N LEU A 169 -16.71 -3.08 -2.47
CA LEU A 169 -17.39 -1.79 -2.53
C LEU A 169 -16.63 -0.78 -3.39
N ILE A 170 -15.31 -0.72 -3.23
CA ILE A 170 -14.44 0.16 -4.04
C ILE A 170 -14.44 -0.31 -5.49
N ARG A 171 -14.33 -1.62 -5.73
CA ARG A 171 -14.30 -2.20 -7.07
C ARG A 171 -15.60 -1.90 -7.82
N GLN A 172 -16.76 -2.02 -7.15
CA GLN A 172 -18.06 -1.66 -7.71
C GLN A 172 -18.17 -0.16 -8.00
N ALA A 173 -17.59 0.69 -7.12
CA ALA A 173 -17.71 2.15 -7.22
C ALA A 173 -16.77 2.77 -8.26
N CYS A 174 -15.54 2.24 -8.40
CA CYS A 174 -14.44 2.85 -9.16
C CYS A 174 -14.01 2.02 -10.39
N GLY A 175 -14.53 0.80 -10.57
CA GLY A 175 -14.23 -0.03 -11.72
C GLY A 175 -12.93 -0.85 -11.60
N PRO A 176 -12.60 -1.66 -12.62
CA PRO A 176 -11.50 -2.64 -12.55
C PRO A 176 -10.10 -2.03 -12.62
N GLU A 177 -9.94 -0.87 -13.26
CA GLU A 177 -8.63 -0.25 -13.51
C GLU A 177 -8.09 0.57 -12.32
N PHE A 178 -8.96 0.90 -11.35
CA PHE A 178 -8.56 1.69 -10.18
C PHE A 178 -7.86 0.81 -9.15
N LEU A 179 -6.59 1.06 -8.85
CA LEU A 179 -5.77 0.19 -8.01
C LEU A 179 -6.27 0.13 -6.55
N ILE A 180 -6.30 -1.07 -5.99
CA ILE A 180 -6.62 -1.31 -4.58
C ILE A 180 -5.44 -1.98 -3.91
N VAL A 181 -4.78 -1.25 -3.00
CA VAL A 181 -3.69 -1.75 -2.15
C VAL A 181 -4.23 -2.02 -0.76
N THR A 182 -4.09 -3.26 -0.29
CA THR A 182 -4.77 -3.71 0.93
C THR A 182 -3.78 -4.18 1.98
N PRO A 183 -3.65 -3.45 3.11
CA PRO A 183 -2.97 -3.94 4.31
C PRO A 183 -3.91 -4.78 5.17
N GLY A 184 -3.36 -5.49 6.15
CA GLY A 184 -4.19 -6.26 7.10
C GLY A 184 -4.58 -7.64 6.62
N VAL A 185 -3.96 -8.11 5.56
CA VAL A 185 -4.11 -9.48 5.05
C VAL A 185 -3.31 -10.47 5.91
N ARG A 186 -3.88 -11.64 6.17
CA ARG A 186 -3.26 -12.70 6.97
C ARG A 186 -3.26 -14.03 6.22
N PRO A 187 -2.10 -14.55 5.85
CA PRO A 187 -1.98 -15.91 5.30
C PRO A 187 -2.55 -16.96 6.25
N SER A 188 -3.09 -18.03 5.71
CA SER A 188 -3.75 -19.10 6.47
C SER A 188 -2.85 -19.76 7.52
N PHE A 189 -1.54 -19.77 7.30
CA PHE A 189 -0.55 -20.31 8.24
C PHE A 189 -0.16 -19.35 9.38
N ALA A 190 -0.54 -18.06 9.31
CA ALA A 190 -0.15 -17.05 10.29
C ALA A 190 -1.21 -16.89 11.39
N ALA A 191 -0.78 -16.64 12.63
CA ALA A 191 -1.68 -16.33 13.73
C ALA A 191 -2.48 -15.03 13.47
N ALA A 192 -3.71 -14.96 13.99
CA ALA A 192 -4.61 -13.82 13.79
C ALA A 192 -4.09 -12.50 14.42
N ASP A 193 -3.21 -12.57 15.42
CA ASP A 193 -2.65 -11.42 16.15
C ASP A 193 -3.71 -10.38 16.59
N ASP A 194 -3.34 -9.10 16.58
CA ASP A 194 -4.12 -7.93 17.01
C ASP A 194 -5.13 -7.39 15.97
N GLN A 195 -5.21 -7.99 14.78
CA GLN A 195 -6.12 -7.52 13.72
C GLN A 195 -7.49 -8.21 13.80
N LYS A 196 -8.53 -7.39 14.02
CA LYS A 196 -9.92 -7.85 14.15
C LYS A 196 -10.64 -8.08 12.81
N ARG A 197 -10.06 -7.59 11.70
CA ARG A 197 -10.65 -7.60 10.35
C ARG A 197 -9.64 -8.23 9.39
N ILE A 198 -9.61 -9.56 9.36
CA ILE A 198 -8.66 -10.33 8.56
C ILE A 198 -9.34 -10.96 7.35
N MET A 199 -8.61 -11.02 6.27
CA MET A 199 -8.92 -11.74 5.05
C MET A 199 -7.64 -12.45 4.61
N THR A 200 -7.76 -13.63 4.05
CA THR A 200 -6.59 -14.35 3.51
C THR A 200 -6.10 -13.70 2.21
N PRO A 201 -4.84 -13.90 1.80
CA PRO A 201 -4.31 -13.45 0.51
C PRO A 201 -5.18 -13.87 -0.66
N ALA A 202 -5.62 -15.13 -0.69
CA ALA A 202 -6.48 -15.67 -1.73
C ALA A 202 -7.84 -14.96 -1.80
N GLU A 203 -8.49 -14.77 -0.65
CA GLU A 203 -9.79 -14.07 -0.56
C GLU A 203 -9.66 -12.61 -1.01
N ALA A 204 -8.62 -11.88 -0.56
CA ALA A 204 -8.42 -10.49 -0.93
C ALA A 204 -8.18 -10.31 -2.44
N VAL A 205 -7.37 -11.18 -3.06
CA VAL A 205 -7.15 -11.14 -4.52
C VAL A 205 -8.45 -11.48 -5.27
N ARG A 206 -9.21 -12.48 -4.81
CA ARG A 206 -10.51 -12.85 -5.41
C ARG A 206 -11.52 -11.72 -5.29
N ALA A 207 -11.53 -10.98 -4.18
CA ALA A 207 -12.37 -9.80 -3.99
C ALA A 207 -11.96 -8.61 -4.89
N GLY A 208 -10.76 -8.65 -5.48
CA GLY A 208 -10.28 -7.65 -6.43
C GLY A 208 -9.13 -6.78 -5.94
N ALA A 209 -8.39 -7.16 -4.90
CA ALA A 209 -7.17 -6.45 -4.52
C ALA A 209 -6.08 -6.60 -5.59
N ASP A 210 -5.40 -5.51 -5.91
CA ASP A 210 -4.26 -5.51 -6.84
C ASP A 210 -2.96 -5.83 -6.10
N TYR A 211 -2.78 -5.28 -4.90
CA TYR A 211 -1.61 -5.49 -4.07
C TYR A 211 -1.98 -5.75 -2.62
N LEU A 212 -1.22 -6.64 -1.98
CA LEU A 212 -1.37 -7.08 -0.59
C LEU A 212 -0.16 -6.65 0.23
N VAL A 213 -0.37 -5.81 1.25
CA VAL A 213 0.71 -5.38 2.14
C VAL A 213 0.81 -6.34 3.32
N ILE A 214 1.88 -7.15 3.35
CA ILE A 214 2.10 -8.22 4.32
C ILE A 214 3.44 -7.99 5.03
N GLY A 215 3.41 -7.84 6.34
CA GLY A 215 4.61 -7.58 7.18
C GLY A 215 4.97 -8.75 8.06
N ARG A 216 4.45 -8.76 9.29
CA ARG A 216 4.76 -9.75 10.35
C ARG A 216 4.71 -11.21 9.92
N PRO A 217 3.73 -11.68 9.11
CA PRO A 217 3.72 -13.07 8.64
C PRO A 217 4.98 -13.51 7.89
N ILE A 218 5.64 -12.59 7.19
CA ILE A 218 6.91 -12.83 6.51
C ILE A 218 8.08 -12.54 7.46
N ALA A 219 8.10 -11.36 8.08
CA ALA A 219 9.25 -10.91 8.88
C ALA A 219 9.53 -11.78 10.12
N LYS A 220 8.47 -12.31 10.77
CA LYS A 220 8.59 -13.15 11.97
C LYS A 220 8.63 -14.65 11.68
N ALA A 221 8.53 -15.06 10.42
CA ALA A 221 8.66 -16.47 10.06
C ALA A 221 10.08 -16.96 10.32
N PRO A 222 10.25 -18.23 10.73
CA PRO A 222 11.59 -18.86 10.85
C PRO A 222 12.37 -18.77 9.53
N ASP A 223 11.67 -18.90 8.39
CA ASP A 223 12.19 -18.72 7.05
C ASP A 223 11.29 -17.71 6.29
N PRO A 224 11.70 -16.44 6.17
CA PRO A 224 10.94 -15.41 5.44
C PRO A 224 10.76 -15.71 3.95
N VAL A 225 11.73 -16.39 3.30
CA VAL A 225 11.63 -16.74 1.88
C VAL A 225 10.54 -17.79 1.69
N ARG A 226 10.56 -18.84 2.50
CA ARG A 226 9.51 -19.87 2.45
C ARG A 226 8.13 -19.32 2.78
N ALA A 227 8.03 -18.39 3.74
CA ALA A 227 6.76 -17.72 4.05
C ALA A 227 6.22 -16.93 2.85
N ALA A 228 7.07 -16.21 2.13
CA ALA A 228 6.68 -15.49 0.91
C ALA A 228 6.21 -16.47 -0.19
N GLU A 229 6.91 -17.59 -0.38
CA GLU A 229 6.52 -18.64 -1.33
C GLU A 229 5.17 -19.28 -0.97
N MET A 230 4.91 -19.57 0.30
CA MET A 230 3.61 -20.10 0.75
C MET A 230 2.47 -19.11 0.49
N ILE A 231 2.71 -17.80 0.58
CA ILE A 231 1.71 -16.79 0.25
C ILE A 231 1.43 -16.81 -1.27
N VAL A 232 2.45 -16.94 -2.11
CA VAL A 232 2.28 -17.10 -3.56
C VAL A 232 1.44 -18.34 -3.87
N GLU A 233 1.76 -19.49 -3.25
CA GLU A 233 1.00 -20.73 -3.39
C GLU A 233 -0.48 -20.55 -3.00
N GLU A 234 -0.75 -19.86 -1.88
CA GLU A 234 -2.10 -19.58 -1.39
C GLU A 234 -2.90 -18.67 -2.35
N ILE A 235 -2.27 -17.61 -2.87
CA ILE A 235 -2.90 -16.72 -3.87
C ILE A 235 -3.27 -17.51 -5.13
N MET A 236 -2.35 -18.34 -5.62
CA MET A 236 -2.59 -19.17 -6.82
C MET A 236 -3.71 -20.18 -6.61
N ALA A 237 -3.76 -20.85 -5.45
CA ALA A 237 -4.80 -21.82 -5.12
C ALA A 237 -6.21 -21.18 -5.05
N GLY A 238 -6.29 -19.92 -4.68
CA GLY A 238 -7.54 -19.18 -4.58
C GLY A 238 -8.01 -18.50 -5.88
N CYS A 239 -7.17 -18.46 -6.90
CA CYS A 239 -7.47 -17.80 -8.20
C CYS A 239 -7.29 -18.80 -9.35
N PRO A 240 -8.34 -19.51 -9.74
CA PRO A 240 -8.30 -20.46 -10.85
C PRO A 240 -7.94 -19.83 -12.20
#